data_3605ca176afd2d290c83f83b20e6478b
#
_entry.id   3605ca176afd2d290c83f83b20e6478b
#
_cell.length_a   1.000
_cell.length_b   1.000
_cell.length_c   1.000
_cell.angle_alpha   90.00
_cell.angle_beta   90.00
_cell.angle_gamma   90.00
#
_symmetry.space_group_name_H-M   'P 1'
#
loop_
_entity.id
_entity.type
_entity.pdbx_description
1 polymer ?
#
loop_
_entity_poly.entity_id
_entity_poly.type
_entity_poly.pdbx_seq_one_letter_code
_entity_poly.pdbx_strand_id
1 'polypeptide(L)'
;MKASLEHLSENINQPIQLKEIVQVRFDAPYHFHPELELTLIISGEGKRFIGNQISDFSPGDLVLLGSNLPHCWQNHRNDWLGSDETSDAAQAIVIHFKRDFLGDKFLENDACQNIRQLFDRAKSGLSILGPTQDRIAREMLKLKELAPFPRLLAFLQILHSLTMGGADVQPIDTNEGGYTVSKIDLERINRIYAYIIAHYTQEVHLDEVAHLANMTETAFCRYFKKVTQKTFVEIVTEFRIKHACQMLRTTQKTMVEICFESGFGNLSHFNKQFKQWMKVPPLQYRKMTQEWV
;
A
#
# COMPACT_ATOMS: atom_id res chain seq x y z
N MET A 1 16.20 3.48 0.47
CA MET A 1 14.83 4.01 0.27
C MET A 1 14.19 4.24 1.61
N LYS A 2 13.29 5.22 1.74
CA LYS A 2 12.53 5.45 2.97
C LYS A 2 11.04 5.38 2.65
N ALA A 3 10.26 4.76 3.54
CA ALA A 3 8.87 4.40 3.33
C ALA A 3 7.89 5.54 3.67
N SER A 4 6.79 5.62 2.94
CA SER A 4 5.65 6.49 3.24
C SER A 4 4.51 5.69 3.90
N LEU A 5 3.73 6.32 4.78
CA LEU A 5 2.53 5.69 5.33
C LEU A 5 1.45 5.61 4.23
N GLU A 6 0.91 4.43 3.99
CA GLU A 6 -0.28 4.24 3.18
C GLU A 6 -1.52 4.14 4.09
N HIS A 7 -2.52 4.98 3.83
CA HIS A 7 -3.82 4.84 4.45
C HIS A 7 -4.69 3.93 3.59
N LEU A 8 -4.91 2.74 4.08
CA LEU A 8 -5.88 1.83 3.48
C LEU A 8 -7.29 2.37 3.80
N SER A 9 -8.16 2.46 2.79
CA SER A 9 -9.55 2.88 3.00
C SER A 9 -10.20 1.89 3.97
N GLU A 10 -10.48 2.33 5.20
CA GLU A 10 -11.10 1.50 6.22
C GLU A 10 -12.54 1.17 5.81
N ASN A 11 -12.77 -0.05 5.36
CA ASN A 11 -14.10 -0.64 5.40
C ASN A 11 -14.26 -1.21 6.83
N ILE A 12 -14.70 -0.34 7.76
CA ILE A 12 -14.77 -0.57 9.22
C ILE A 12 -15.48 -1.88 9.59
N ASN A 13 -16.29 -2.42 8.68
CA ASN A 13 -17.14 -3.59 8.92
C ASN A 13 -16.56 -4.91 8.38
N GLN A 14 -15.36 -4.92 7.78
CA GLN A 14 -14.76 -6.16 7.27
C GLN A 14 -13.49 -6.52 8.02
N PRO A 15 -13.41 -7.74 8.60
CA PRO A 15 -12.23 -8.19 9.34
C PRO A 15 -10.98 -8.32 8.47
N ILE A 16 -11.15 -8.57 7.17
CA ILE A 16 -10.09 -8.66 6.17
C ILE A 16 -10.46 -7.85 4.92
N GLN A 17 -9.50 -7.19 4.32
CA GLN A 17 -9.64 -6.49 3.04
C GLN A 17 -8.86 -7.23 1.97
N LEU A 18 -9.55 -7.83 1.01
CA LEU A 18 -8.95 -8.47 -0.15
C LEU A 18 -8.97 -7.50 -1.32
N LYS A 19 -7.79 -7.26 -1.91
CA LYS A 19 -7.61 -6.41 -3.09
C LYS A 19 -6.99 -7.23 -4.22
N GLU A 20 -7.54 -7.08 -5.41
CA GLU A 20 -6.87 -7.48 -6.65
C GLU A 20 -6.19 -6.24 -7.24
N ILE A 21 -4.91 -6.29 -7.41
CA ILE A 21 -4.12 -5.23 -8.06
C ILE A 21 -3.87 -5.69 -9.49
N VAL A 22 -4.33 -4.89 -10.45
CA VAL A 22 -4.05 -5.08 -11.89
C VAL A 22 -3.57 -3.74 -12.42
N GLN A 23 -2.32 -3.65 -12.80
CA GLN A 23 -1.65 -2.42 -13.22
C GLN A 23 -0.68 -2.73 -14.35
N VAL A 24 -0.31 -1.73 -15.14
CA VAL A 24 0.74 -1.90 -16.15
C VAL A 24 2.06 -2.34 -15.49
N ARG A 25 2.31 -1.86 -14.27
CA ARG A 25 3.48 -2.22 -13.46
C ARG A 25 3.22 -1.91 -11.99
N PHE A 26 3.93 -2.58 -11.10
CA PHE A 26 4.00 -2.18 -9.70
C PHE A 26 4.89 -0.93 -9.58
N ASP A 27 4.30 0.19 -9.18
CA ASP A 27 4.94 1.48 -9.01
C ASP A 27 4.58 2.18 -7.69
N ALA A 28 3.96 1.45 -6.77
CA ALA A 28 3.68 1.95 -5.44
C ALA A 28 4.97 2.45 -4.79
N PRO A 29 4.97 3.64 -4.18
CA PRO A 29 6.12 4.13 -3.45
C PRO A 29 6.46 3.17 -2.31
N TYR A 30 7.71 3.20 -1.84
CA TYR A 30 8.10 2.49 -0.62
C TYR A 30 7.27 3.04 0.55
N HIS A 31 6.41 2.21 1.13
CA HIS A 31 5.36 2.60 2.07
C HIS A 31 5.24 1.61 3.22
N PHE A 32 4.46 1.96 4.22
CA PHE A 32 4.08 1.11 5.35
C PHE A 32 2.68 1.48 5.84
N HIS A 33 2.04 0.56 6.53
CA HIS A 33 0.71 0.73 7.14
C HIS A 33 0.58 -0.12 8.40
N PRO A 34 -0.38 0.18 9.30
CA PRO A 34 -0.53 -0.53 10.58
C PRO A 34 -1.08 -1.96 10.44
N GLU A 35 -1.69 -2.30 9.31
CA GLU A 35 -2.21 -3.64 9.03
C GLU A 35 -1.06 -4.63 8.77
N LEU A 36 -1.33 -5.92 8.99
CA LEU A 36 -0.54 -6.98 8.39
C LEU A 36 -0.99 -7.15 6.94
N GLU A 37 -0.07 -7.62 6.10
CA GLU A 37 -0.33 -7.84 4.68
C GLU A 37 0.14 -9.22 4.24
N LEU A 38 -0.73 -9.96 3.56
CA LEU A 38 -0.38 -11.18 2.85
C LEU A 38 -0.49 -10.92 1.35
N THR A 39 0.63 -10.92 0.64
CA THR A 39 0.72 -10.57 -0.78
C THR A 39 1.20 -11.73 -1.61
N LEU A 40 0.42 -12.05 -2.65
CA LEU A 40 0.73 -13.02 -3.70
C LEU A 40 0.88 -12.30 -5.04
N ILE A 41 2.04 -12.44 -5.66
CA ILE A 41 2.28 -11.96 -7.03
C ILE A 41 1.74 -12.97 -8.03
N ILE A 42 0.84 -12.55 -8.92
CA ILE A 42 0.25 -13.38 -9.98
C ILE A 42 1.05 -13.24 -11.27
N SER A 43 1.40 -12.00 -11.64
CA SER A 43 2.21 -11.69 -12.81
C SER A 43 3.07 -10.45 -12.57
N GLY A 44 4.13 -10.32 -13.37
CA GLY A 44 5.15 -9.29 -13.23
C GLY A 44 6.38 -9.79 -12.50
N GLU A 45 7.53 -9.19 -12.83
CA GLU A 45 8.82 -9.49 -12.21
C GLU A 45 9.61 -8.21 -11.96
N GLY A 46 10.54 -8.25 -11.01
CA GLY A 46 11.32 -7.07 -10.66
C GLY A 46 12.00 -7.20 -9.30
N LYS A 47 12.10 -6.07 -8.60
CA LYS A 47 12.67 -6.01 -7.27
C LYS A 47 11.62 -5.69 -6.22
N ARG A 48 11.62 -6.47 -5.14
CA ARG A 48 10.86 -6.15 -3.93
C ARG A 48 11.81 -5.57 -2.87
N PHE A 49 11.28 -4.61 -2.16
CA PHE A 49 11.96 -3.95 -1.05
C PHE A 49 11.12 -4.18 0.19
N ILE A 50 11.66 -4.90 1.17
CA ILE A 50 10.97 -5.22 2.44
C ILE A 50 11.94 -4.93 3.58
N GLY A 51 11.60 -3.96 4.42
CA GLY A 51 12.53 -3.44 5.41
C GLY A 51 13.81 -2.94 4.74
N ASN A 52 14.95 -3.46 5.14
CA ASN A 52 16.26 -3.16 4.55
C ASN A 52 16.68 -4.14 3.45
N GLN A 53 15.87 -5.15 3.17
CA GLN A 53 16.21 -6.20 2.23
C GLN A 53 15.71 -5.86 0.83
N ILE A 54 16.55 -6.18 -0.14
CA ILE A 54 16.24 -6.06 -1.58
C ILE A 54 16.40 -7.44 -2.16
N SER A 55 15.34 -7.95 -2.79
CA SER A 55 15.37 -9.24 -3.48
C SER A 55 14.56 -9.17 -4.77
N ASP A 56 14.78 -10.11 -5.66
CA ASP A 56 13.97 -10.26 -6.84
C ASP A 56 12.61 -10.86 -6.47
N PHE A 57 11.57 -10.53 -7.24
CA PHE A 57 10.27 -11.18 -7.22
C PHE A 57 9.87 -11.64 -8.62
N SER A 58 9.06 -12.65 -8.69
CA SER A 58 8.47 -13.22 -9.89
C SER A 58 7.07 -13.76 -9.60
N PRO A 59 6.31 -14.20 -10.61
CA PRO A 59 5.03 -14.86 -10.39
C PRO A 59 5.12 -16.00 -9.39
N GLY A 60 4.19 -16.03 -8.45
CA GLY A 60 4.18 -16.95 -7.32
C GLY A 60 4.85 -16.41 -6.05
N ASP A 61 5.57 -15.29 -6.10
CA ASP A 61 6.15 -14.69 -4.89
C ASP A 61 5.07 -14.43 -3.85
N LEU A 62 5.26 -14.99 -2.65
CA LEU A 62 4.29 -14.95 -1.56
C LEU A 62 4.97 -14.50 -0.28
N VAL A 63 4.47 -13.42 0.31
CA VAL A 63 5.04 -12.84 1.54
C VAL A 63 3.97 -12.47 2.56
N LEU A 64 4.29 -12.64 3.84
CA LEU A 64 3.53 -12.10 4.95
C LEU A 64 4.32 -10.99 5.63
N LEU A 65 3.77 -9.79 5.62
CA LEU A 65 4.38 -8.58 6.18
C LEU A 65 3.70 -8.20 7.49
N GLY A 66 4.49 -7.87 8.50
CA GLY A 66 4.02 -7.40 9.78
C GLY A 66 3.60 -5.93 9.74
N SER A 67 2.85 -5.51 10.75
CA SER A 67 2.41 -4.12 10.93
C SER A 67 3.58 -3.16 10.87
N ASN A 68 3.43 -2.08 10.11
CA ASN A 68 4.41 -1.00 9.95
C ASN A 68 5.76 -1.43 9.36
N LEU A 69 5.84 -2.59 8.71
CA LEU A 69 7.03 -3.01 7.98
C LEU A 69 7.06 -2.31 6.62
N PRO A 70 8.07 -1.45 6.34
CA PRO A 70 8.13 -0.74 5.07
C PRO A 70 8.40 -1.67 3.89
N HIS A 71 7.65 -1.49 2.81
CA HIS A 71 7.75 -2.36 1.64
C HIS A 71 7.33 -1.69 0.33
N CYS A 72 7.75 -2.24 -0.80
CA CYS A 72 7.20 -2.00 -2.14
C CYS A 72 7.72 -3.03 -3.15
N TRP A 73 7.03 -3.12 -4.29
CA TRP A 73 7.46 -3.86 -5.47
C TRP A 73 7.69 -2.91 -6.63
N GLN A 74 8.73 -3.14 -7.41
CA GLN A 74 9.08 -2.34 -8.59
C GLN A 74 9.47 -3.26 -9.72
N ASN A 75 8.74 -3.23 -10.84
CA ASN A 75 9.10 -3.98 -12.05
C ASN A 75 10.42 -3.50 -12.64
N HIS A 76 11.11 -4.36 -13.40
CA HIS A 76 12.30 -3.99 -14.14
C HIS A 76 12.00 -2.90 -15.16
N ARG A 77 12.97 -2.00 -15.41
CA ARG A 77 12.80 -0.84 -16.31
C ARG A 77 12.67 -1.20 -17.79
N ASN A 78 13.01 -2.42 -18.18
CA ASN A 78 13.17 -2.82 -19.60
C ASN A 78 11.87 -3.32 -20.25
N ASP A 79 10.77 -3.46 -19.51
CA ASP A 79 9.50 -3.99 -20.04
C ASP A 79 8.72 -2.95 -20.89
N TRP A 80 9.40 -1.89 -21.34
CA TRP A 80 8.81 -0.75 -22.08
C TRP A 80 9.00 -0.80 -23.60
N LEU A 81 9.76 -1.75 -24.14
CA LEU A 81 10.04 -1.83 -25.56
C LEU A 81 9.30 -3.00 -26.22
N GLY A 82 8.01 -2.82 -26.41
CA GLY A 82 7.28 -3.43 -27.53
C GLY A 82 6.77 -4.86 -27.34
N SER A 83 5.85 -5.06 -26.42
CA SER A 83 4.88 -6.15 -26.54
C SER A 83 3.46 -5.61 -26.33
N ASP A 84 2.50 -6.19 -27.04
CA ASP A 84 1.09 -5.79 -27.06
C ASP A 84 0.50 -5.51 -25.67
N GLU A 85 -0.31 -4.44 -25.57
CA GLU A 85 -0.82 -3.79 -24.36
C GLU A 85 -1.59 -4.69 -23.36
N THR A 86 -1.63 -6.00 -23.49
CA THR A 86 -2.50 -6.87 -22.70
C THR A 86 -1.85 -8.09 -22.06
N SER A 87 -0.60 -8.46 -22.40
CA SER A 87 -0.03 -9.73 -21.90
C SER A 87 0.81 -9.64 -20.62
N ASP A 88 1.32 -8.46 -20.23
CA ASP A 88 2.31 -8.32 -19.14
C ASP A 88 1.87 -7.38 -18.00
N ALA A 89 0.58 -7.20 -17.78
CA ALA A 89 0.08 -6.43 -16.64
C ALA A 89 0.57 -7.05 -15.32
N ALA A 90 1.16 -6.22 -14.45
CA ALA A 90 1.52 -6.63 -13.10
C ALA A 90 0.25 -6.90 -12.29
N GLN A 91 0.14 -8.11 -11.73
CA GLN A 91 -1.04 -8.54 -10.99
C GLN A 91 -0.65 -9.12 -9.63
N ALA A 92 -1.41 -8.76 -8.60
CA ALA A 92 -1.25 -9.31 -7.26
C ALA A 92 -2.59 -9.46 -6.55
N ILE A 93 -2.66 -10.42 -5.63
CA ILE A 93 -3.70 -10.51 -4.61
C ILE A 93 -3.09 -10.08 -3.29
N VAL A 94 -3.72 -9.10 -2.65
CA VAL A 94 -3.27 -8.53 -1.39
C VAL A 94 -4.39 -8.64 -0.36
N ILE A 95 -4.06 -9.18 0.81
CA ILE A 95 -4.98 -9.28 1.94
C ILE A 95 -4.41 -8.43 3.07
N HIS A 96 -5.12 -7.34 3.41
CA HIS A 96 -4.83 -6.53 4.58
C HIS A 96 -5.74 -6.92 5.74
N PHE A 97 -5.18 -6.98 6.93
CA PHE A 97 -5.93 -7.27 8.16
C PHE A 97 -5.23 -6.69 9.38
N LYS A 98 -6.00 -6.27 10.37
CA LYS A 98 -5.45 -5.80 11.65
C LYS A 98 -5.04 -7.00 12.52
N ARG A 99 -4.10 -6.81 13.44
CA ARG A 99 -3.73 -7.86 14.39
C ARG A 99 -4.93 -8.34 15.22
N ASP A 100 -5.83 -7.43 15.54
CA ASP A 100 -7.04 -7.63 16.33
C ASP A 100 -8.32 -7.78 15.48
N PHE A 101 -8.20 -8.22 14.23
CA PHE A 101 -9.29 -8.27 13.23
C PHE A 101 -10.52 -9.11 13.65
N LEU A 102 -10.42 -9.94 14.67
CA LEU A 102 -11.51 -10.68 15.28
C LEU A 102 -11.84 -10.19 16.71
N GLY A 103 -11.34 -8.99 17.06
CA GLY A 103 -11.48 -8.40 18.40
C GLY A 103 -10.29 -8.74 19.30
N ASP A 104 -10.06 -7.86 20.27
CA ASP A 104 -8.85 -7.86 21.11
C ASP A 104 -8.59 -9.20 21.83
N LYS A 105 -9.66 -9.89 22.27
CA LYS A 105 -9.55 -11.11 23.07
C LYS A 105 -9.42 -12.41 22.27
N PHE A 106 -9.71 -12.37 20.96
CA PHE A 106 -9.68 -13.61 20.16
C PHE A 106 -8.28 -14.24 20.13
N LEU A 107 -7.27 -13.43 19.87
CA LEU A 107 -5.90 -13.90 19.80
C LEU A 107 -5.25 -14.14 21.17
N GLU A 108 -5.85 -13.67 22.26
CA GLU A 108 -5.36 -13.97 23.62
C GLU A 108 -5.63 -15.42 24.02
N ASN A 109 -6.56 -16.10 23.35
CA ASN A 109 -6.86 -17.50 23.58
C ASN A 109 -5.63 -18.40 23.31
N ASP A 110 -5.37 -19.40 24.15
CA ASP A 110 -4.24 -20.32 24.03
C ASP A 110 -4.23 -21.06 22.70
N ALA A 111 -5.41 -21.40 22.14
CA ALA A 111 -5.56 -22.01 20.84
C ALA A 111 -4.96 -21.14 19.69
N CYS A 112 -4.78 -19.85 19.90
CA CYS A 112 -4.24 -18.91 18.93
C CYS A 112 -2.73 -18.65 19.12
N GLN A 113 -2.04 -19.35 20.04
CA GLN A 113 -0.63 -19.11 20.35
C GLN A 113 0.26 -19.14 19.10
N ASN A 114 0.08 -20.13 18.22
CA ASN A 114 0.88 -20.24 16.98
C ASN A 114 0.63 -19.09 16.00
N ILE A 115 -0.60 -18.58 15.96
CA ILE A 115 -0.93 -17.40 15.11
C ILE A 115 -0.28 -16.15 15.69
N ARG A 116 -0.29 -15.95 17.01
CA ARG A 116 0.45 -14.84 17.66
C ARG A 116 1.94 -14.87 17.30
N GLN A 117 2.56 -16.05 17.42
CA GLN A 117 3.98 -16.25 17.06
C GLN A 117 4.23 -15.97 15.58
N LEU A 118 3.33 -16.38 14.68
CA LEU A 118 3.42 -16.07 13.26
C LEU A 118 3.42 -14.55 13.03
N PHE A 119 2.52 -13.81 13.68
CA PHE A 119 2.45 -12.34 13.56
C PHE A 119 3.68 -11.65 14.17
N ASP A 120 4.26 -12.20 15.23
CA ASP A 120 5.51 -11.67 15.79
C ASP A 120 6.70 -11.91 14.86
N ARG A 121 6.77 -13.07 14.22
CA ARG A 121 7.78 -13.38 13.20
C ARG A 121 7.62 -12.49 11.95
N ALA A 122 6.38 -12.17 11.58
CA ALA A 122 6.09 -11.35 10.41
C ALA A 122 6.63 -9.89 10.52
N LYS A 123 7.03 -9.44 11.72
CA LYS A 123 7.66 -8.12 11.91
C LYS A 123 8.94 -7.92 11.09
N SER A 124 9.65 -8.99 10.75
CA SER A 124 10.81 -8.99 9.83
C SER A 124 10.46 -9.36 8.40
N GLY A 125 9.16 -9.50 8.10
CA GLY A 125 8.69 -10.07 6.84
C GLY A 125 8.96 -11.57 6.77
N LEU A 126 8.01 -12.32 6.22
CA LEU A 126 8.15 -13.75 6.01
C LEU A 126 7.98 -14.06 4.53
N SER A 127 8.94 -14.75 3.93
CA SER A 127 8.83 -15.35 2.61
C SER A 127 8.26 -16.74 2.76
N ILE A 128 7.24 -17.07 1.97
CA ILE A 128 6.60 -18.38 1.95
C ILE A 128 7.07 -19.10 0.68
N LEU A 129 7.63 -20.28 0.84
CA LEU A 129 8.31 -21.02 -0.21
C LEU A 129 7.75 -22.46 -0.33
N GLY A 130 8.16 -23.15 -1.38
CA GLY A 130 7.94 -24.58 -1.56
C GLY A 130 6.47 -25.03 -1.55
N PRO A 131 6.16 -26.24 -1.09
CA PRO A 131 4.79 -26.79 -1.08
C PRO A 131 3.78 -25.93 -0.31
N THR A 132 4.22 -25.21 0.72
CA THR A 132 3.37 -24.31 1.50
C THR A 132 2.96 -23.10 0.66
N GLN A 133 3.88 -22.52 -0.13
CA GLN A 133 3.59 -21.46 -1.08
C GLN A 133 2.50 -21.87 -2.08
N ASP A 134 2.70 -23.01 -2.75
CA ASP A 134 1.76 -23.51 -3.77
C ASP A 134 0.34 -23.72 -3.23
N ARG A 135 0.26 -24.26 -2.00
CA ARG A 135 -1.02 -24.48 -1.33
C ARG A 135 -1.71 -23.17 -1.02
N ILE A 136 -1.01 -22.24 -0.37
CA ILE A 136 -1.58 -20.96 0.04
C ILE A 136 -1.95 -20.09 -1.17
N ALA A 137 -1.11 -20.09 -2.22
CA ALA A 137 -1.43 -19.39 -3.46
C ALA A 137 -2.77 -19.86 -4.05
N ARG A 138 -2.99 -21.18 -4.13
CA ARG A 138 -4.28 -21.72 -4.59
C ARG A 138 -5.46 -21.35 -3.69
N GLU A 139 -5.25 -21.30 -2.38
CA GLU A 139 -6.29 -20.91 -1.43
C GLU A 139 -6.61 -19.40 -1.57
N MET A 140 -5.60 -18.53 -1.71
CA MET A 140 -5.78 -17.10 -1.91
C MET A 140 -6.55 -16.77 -3.19
N LEU A 141 -6.26 -17.48 -4.30
CA LEU A 141 -6.97 -17.32 -5.57
C LEU A 141 -8.48 -17.56 -5.45
N LYS A 142 -8.89 -18.48 -4.57
CA LYS A 142 -10.31 -18.83 -4.35
C LYS A 142 -11.04 -17.85 -3.44
N LEU A 143 -10.33 -17.08 -2.61
CA LEU A 143 -10.97 -16.21 -1.61
C LEU A 143 -11.94 -15.19 -2.23
N LYS A 144 -11.65 -14.70 -3.42
CA LYS A 144 -12.46 -13.69 -4.10
C LYS A 144 -13.88 -14.18 -4.44
N GLU A 145 -14.02 -15.48 -4.69
CA GLU A 145 -15.28 -16.11 -5.07
C GLU A 145 -16.18 -16.42 -3.85
N LEU A 146 -15.61 -16.34 -2.64
CA LEU A 146 -16.31 -16.70 -1.43
C LEU A 146 -17.13 -15.52 -0.86
N ALA A 147 -18.31 -15.84 -0.35
CA ALA A 147 -19.09 -14.90 0.46
C ALA A 147 -18.32 -14.48 1.74
N PRO A 148 -18.65 -13.34 2.39
CA PRO A 148 -17.83 -12.77 3.47
C PRO A 148 -17.46 -13.74 4.60
N PHE A 149 -18.40 -14.52 5.13
CA PHE A 149 -18.12 -15.44 6.24
C PHE A 149 -17.31 -16.68 5.82
N PRO A 150 -17.64 -17.42 4.73
CA PRO A 150 -16.76 -18.44 4.16
C PRO A 150 -15.36 -17.94 3.83
N ARG A 151 -15.23 -16.71 3.33
CA ARG A 151 -13.92 -16.07 3.07
C ARG A 151 -13.10 -15.90 4.34
N LEU A 152 -13.74 -15.46 5.43
CA LEU A 152 -13.09 -15.35 6.73
C LEU A 152 -12.59 -16.70 7.25
N LEU A 153 -13.41 -17.76 7.15
CA LEU A 153 -13.01 -19.11 7.55
C LEU A 153 -11.84 -19.62 6.71
N ALA A 154 -11.88 -19.42 5.40
CA ALA A 154 -10.79 -19.81 4.50
C ALA A 154 -9.50 -19.01 4.82
N PHE A 155 -9.59 -17.72 5.14
CA PHE A 155 -8.44 -16.94 5.57
C PHE A 155 -7.84 -17.43 6.89
N LEU A 156 -8.67 -17.81 7.88
CA LEU A 156 -8.18 -18.41 9.13
C LEU A 156 -7.47 -19.75 8.85
N GLN A 157 -7.95 -20.53 7.88
CA GLN A 157 -7.29 -21.76 7.44
C GLN A 157 -5.93 -21.46 6.78
N ILE A 158 -5.81 -20.38 6.01
CA ILE A 158 -4.53 -19.91 5.46
C ILE A 158 -3.57 -19.56 6.59
N LEU A 159 -4.01 -18.79 7.59
CA LEU A 159 -3.17 -18.45 8.75
C LEU A 159 -2.71 -19.70 9.50
N HIS A 160 -3.60 -20.66 9.73
CA HIS A 160 -3.25 -21.94 10.34
C HIS A 160 -2.21 -22.68 9.49
N SER A 161 -2.41 -22.76 8.17
CA SER A 161 -1.47 -23.41 7.25
C SER A 161 -0.08 -22.77 7.29
N LEU A 162 0.01 -21.45 7.42
CA LEU A 162 1.28 -20.73 7.59
C LEU A 162 1.98 -21.09 8.90
N THR A 163 1.24 -21.32 10.01
CA THR A 163 1.86 -21.74 11.28
C THR A 163 2.46 -23.13 11.19
N MET A 164 1.95 -23.98 10.28
CA MET A 164 2.43 -25.35 10.05
C MET A 164 3.50 -25.46 8.97
N GLY A 165 3.83 -24.35 8.29
CA GLY A 165 4.74 -24.32 7.13
C GLY A 165 6.22 -24.64 7.46
N GLY A 166 6.60 -24.65 8.74
CA GLY A 166 7.95 -25.04 9.16
C GLY A 166 9.06 -24.28 8.42
N ALA A 167 9.93 -25.01 7.74
CA ALA A 167 11.07 -24.46 6.97
C ALA A 167 10.65 -23.67 5.72
N ASP A 168 9.42 -23.85 5.22
CA ASP A 168 8.92 -23.10 4.06
C ASP A 168 8.58 -21.64 4.41
N VAL A 169 8.43 -21.30 5.70
CA VAL A 169 8.08 -19.95 6.17
C VAL A 169 9.32 -19.33 6.80
N GLN A 170 10.07 -18.55 6.01
CA GLN A 170 11.39 -18.02 6.37
C GLN A 170 11.36 -16.51 6.57
N PRO A 171 12.08 -15.97 7.57
CA PRO A 171 12.25 -14.54 7.72
C PRO A 171 13.01 -13.95 6.52
N ILE A 172 12.53 -12.81 6.01
CA ILE A 172 13.18 -12.07 4.92
C ILE A 172 14.39 -11.31 5.45
N ASP A 173 14.26 -10.66 6.61
CA ASP A 173 15.37 -10.01 7.29
C ASP A 173 15.85 -10.91 8.43
N THR A 174 17.06 -11.47 8.28
CA THR A 174 17.69 -12.33 9.28
C THR A 174 18.52 -11.55 10.28
N ASN A 175 18.69 -10.24 10.10
CA ASN A 175 19.34 -9.40 11.11
C ASN A 175 18.36 -9.23 12.28
N GLU A 176 18.78 -9.59 13.48
CA GLU A 176 18.00 -9.48 14.73
C GLU A 176 17.60 -8.04 15.10
N GLY A 177 18.10 -7.05 14.37
CA GLY A 177 17.63 -5.68 14.35
C GLY A 177 16.61 -5.50 13.24
N GLY A 178 15.37 -5.98 13.40
CA GLY A 178 14.26 -5.65 12.49
C GLY A 178 14.24 -4.15 12.22
N TYR A 179 13.87 -3.73 11.00
CA TYR A 179 13.81 -2.32 10.64
C TYR A 179 12.93 -1.57 11.64
N THR A 180 13.55 -1.12 12.71
CA THR A 180 12.95 -0.14 13.58
C THR A 180 13.08 1.21 12.88
N VAL A 181 12.10 1.54 12.01
CA VAL A 181 11.73 2.96 11.92
C VAL A 181 11.65 3.39 13.37
N SER A 182 12.50 4.32 13.80
CA SER A 182 12.50 4.67 15.22
C SER A 182 11.04 4.99 15.57
N LYS A 183 10.53 4.53 16.70
CA LYS A 183 9.14 4.80 17.12
C LYS A 183 8.83 6.29 16.99
N ILE A 184 9.82 7.14 17.23
CA ILE A 184 9.77 8.60 17.06
C ILE A 184 9.59 9.01 15.58
N ASP A 185 10.28 8.37 14.65
CA ASP A 185 10.12 8.68 13.21
C ASP A 185 8.79 8.17 12.68
N LEU A 186 8.30 7.02 13.14
CA LEU A 186 6.98 6.50 12.79
C LEU A 186 5.88 7.45 13.29
N GLU A 187 5.91 7.83 14.57
CA GLU A 187 4.95 8.76 15.15
C GLU A 187 4.99 10.15 14.48
N ARG A 188 6.18 10.60 14.08
CA ARG A 188 6.37 11.87 13.37
C ARG A 188 5.76 11.80 11.96
N ILE A 189 6.05 10.77 11.20
CA ILE A 189 5.50 10.57 9.86
C ILE A 189 3.98 10.40 9.92
N ASN A 190 3.47 9.63 10.86
CA ASN A 190 2.01 9.48 11.04
C ASN A 190 1.32 10.83 11.30
N ARG A 191 1.90 11.70 12.13
CA ARG A 191 1.35 13.07 12.38
C ARG A 191 1.37 13.92 11.12
N ILE A 192 2.43 13.86 10.32
CA ILE A 192 2.55 14.60 9.06
C ILE A 192 1.48 14.14 8.06
N TYR A 193 1.30 12.82 7.88
CA TYR A 193 0.29 12.29 6.97
C TYR A 193 -1.14 12.55 7.47
N ALA A 194 -1.40 12.45 8.77
CA ALA A 194 -2.69 12.82 9.35
C ALA A 194 -3.04 14.29 9.06
N TYR A 195 -2.06 15.20 9.17
CA TYR A 195 -2.23 16.59 8.78
C TYR A 195 -2.53 16.74 7.29
N ILE A 196 -1.75 16.07 6.40
CA ILE A 196 -1.99 16.11 4.95
C ILE A 196 -3.42 15.67 4.63
N ILE A 197 -3.87 14.54 5.20
CA ILE A 197 -5.20 13.97 4.95
C ILE A 197 -6.31 14.92 5.41
N ALA A 198 -6.12 15.59 6.54
CA ALA A 198 -7.10 16.54 7.07
C ALA A 198 -7.18 17.85 6.25
N HIS A 199 -6.07 18.25 5.57
CA HIS A 199 -5.94 19.60 5.01
C HIS A 199 -5.63 19.66 3.51
N TYR A 200 -5.41 18.54 2.78
CA TYR A 200 -4.97 18.57 1.38
C TYR A 200 -5.91 19.32 0.45
N THR A 201 -7.20 19.42 0.76
CA THR A 201 -8.19 20.20 -0.01
C THR A 201 -8.19 21.69 0.31
N GLN A 202 -7.43 22.11 1.31
CA GLN A 202 -7.29 23.49 1.77
C GLN A 202 -5.89 24.02 1.51
N GLU A 203 -5.60 25.21 1.96
CA GLU A 203 -4.23 25.73 1.96
C GLU A 203 -3.39 24.94 3.00
N VAL A 204 -2.26 24.42 2.56
CA VAL A 204 -1.37 23.61 3.39
C VAL A 204 -0.12 24.41 3.66
N HIS A 205 0.13 24.74 4.92
CA HIS A 205 1.23 25.57 5.37
C HIS A 205 2.45 24.74 5.80
N LEU A 206 3.61 25.02 5.22
CA LEU A 206 4.84 24.27 5.45
C LEU A 206 5.37 24.42 6.88
N ASP A 207 5.23 25.63 7.45
CA ASP A 207 5.63 25.96 8.82
C ASP A 207 4.84 25.12 9.86
N GLU A 208 3.52 24.99 9.68
CA GLU A 208 2.67 24.18 10.55
C GLU A 208 3.13 22.72 10.58
N VAL A 209 3.39 22.16 9.40
CA VAL A 209 3.83 20.76 9.29
C VAL A 209 5.23 20.56 9.85
N ALA A 210 6.13 21.52 9.62
CA ALA A 210 7.46 21.50 10.20
C ALA A 210 7.39 21.57 11.74
N HIS A 211 6.49 22.37 12.29
CA HIS A 211 6.24 22.45 13.73
C HIS A 211 5.69 21.13 14.28
N LEU A 212 4.72 20.47 13.60
CA LEU A 212 4.22 19.14 13.96
C LEU A 212 5.32 18.08 13.99
N ALA A 213 6.34 18.25 13.14
CA ALA A 213 7.51 17.37 13.10
C ALA A 213 8.58 17.74 14.15
N ASN A 214 8.39 18.82 14.90
CA ASN A 214 9.40 19.46 15.78
C ASN A 214 10.68 19.81 15.00
N MET A 215 10.55 20.45 13.84
CA MET A 215 11.66 20.82 12.96
C MET A 215 11.48 22.24 12.41
N THR A 216 12.57 22.86 11.97
CA THR A 216 12.50 24.01 11.09
C THR A 216 12.05 23.57 9.69
N GLU A 217 11.44 24.47 8.89
CA GLU A 217 10.99 24.14 7.52
C GLU A 217 12.10 23.53 6.67
N THR A 218 13.31 24.08 6.72
CA THR A 218 14.46 23.55 5.97
C THR A 218 14.85 22.16 6.42
N ALA A 219 14.86 21.89 7.73
CA ALA A 219 15.15 20.57 8.28
C ALA A 219 14.04 19.57 7.92
N PHE A 220 12.78 20.01 8.01
CA PHE A 220 11.60 19.24 7.61
C PHE A 220 11.65 18.84 6.13
N CYS A 221 11.88 19.77 5.22
CA CYS A 221 11.94 19.47 3.79
C CYS A 221 13.02 18.42 3.47
N ARG A 222 14.20 18.54 4.07
CA ARG A 222 15.28 17.53 3.92
C ARG A 222 14.89 16.19 4.54
N TYR A 223 14.35 16.22 5.75
CA TYR A 223 13.89 15.02 6.46
C TYR A 223 12.79 14.32 5.67
N PHE A 224 11.73 15.07 5.31
CA PHE A 224 10.57 14.51 4.61
C PHE A 224 10.95 13.91 3.26
N LYS A 225 11.72 14.65 2.43
CA LYS A 225 12.24 14.12 1.16
C LYS A 225 13.15 12.90 1.36
N LYS A 226 13.94 12.87 2.43
CA LYS A 226 14.79 11.71 2.77
C LYS A 226 13.94 10.50 3.16
N VAL A 227 12.82 10.70 3.86
CA VAL A 227 11.95 9.62 4.34
C VAL A 227 10.99 9.12 3.25
N THR A 228 10.38 10.03 2.49
CA THR A 228 9.31 9.67 1.53
C THR A 228 9.81 9.57 0.08
N GLN A 229 11.07 9.96 -0.20
CA GLN A 229 11.64 10.12 -1.53
C GLN A 229 10.91 11.14 -2.42
N LYS A 230 9.90 11.83 -1.89
CA LYS A 230 9.13 12.89 -2.53
C LYS A 230 9.20 14.16 -1.68
N THR A 231 9.04 15.30 -2.30
CA THR A 231 8.85 16.54 -1.56
C THR A 231 7.45 16.57 -0.93
N PHE A 232 7.27 17.38 0.10
CA PHE A 232 5.98 17.56 0.73
C PHE A 232 4.90 18.02 -0.25
N VAL A 233 5.25 18.97 -1.14
CA VAL A 233 4.35 19.48 -2.18
C VAL A 233 3.95 18.40 -3.18
N GLU A 234 4.87 17.50 -3.56
CA GLU A 234 4.55 16.37 -4.44
C GLU A 234 3.55 15.42 -3.79
N ILE A 235 3.69 15.11 -2.49
CA ILE A 235 2.74 14.25 -1.77
C ILE A 235 1.36 14.94 -1.68
N VAL A 236 1.29 16.21 -1.27
CA VAL A 236 0.01 16.95 -1.23
C VAL A 236 -0.65 16.99 -2.61
N THR A 237 0.14 17.22 -3.67
CA THR A 237 -0.36 17.20 -5.05
C THR A 237 -0.92 15.84 -5.43
N GLU A 238 -0.26 14.75 -5.03
CA GLU A 238 -0.74 13.38 -5.26
C GLU A 238 -2.12 13.14 -4.64
N PHE A 239 -2.32 13.56 -3.37
CA PHE A 239 -3.64 13.45 -2.70
C PHE A 239 -4.71 14.24 -3.45
N ARG A 240 -4.40 15.47 -3.86
CA ARG A 240 -5.31 16.33 -4.65
C ARG A 240 -5.69 15.69 -5.99
N ILE A 241 -4.73 15.12 -6.71
CA ILE A 241 -4.97 14.45 -7.98
C ILE A 241 -5.82 13.18 -7.79
N LYS A 242 -5.54 12.36 -6.77
CA LYS A 242 -6.35 11.18 -6.45
C LYS A 242 -7.80 11.57 -6.14
N HIS A 243 -8.01 12.64 -5.36
CA HIS A 243 -9.36 13.17 -5.08
C HIS A 243 -10.05 13.68 -6.35
N ALA A 244 -9.35 14.45 -7.19
CA ALA A 244 -9.88 14.89 -8.47
C ALA A 244 -10.28 13.71 -9.38
N CYS A 245 -9.47 12.66 -9.44
CA CYS A 245 -9.80 11.45 -10.19
C CYS A 245 -11.08 10.78 -9.67
N GLN A 246 -11.25 10.69 -8.35
CA GLN A 246 -12.47 10.19 -7.73
C GLN A 246 -13.68 11.02 -8.15
N MET A 247 -13.61 12.35 -8.00
CA MET A 247 -14.71 13.26 -8.38
C MET A 247 -15.04 13.18 -9.88
N LEU A 248 -14.03 13.08 -10.76
CA LEU A 248 -14.23 12.92 -12.20
C LEU A 248 -15.01 11.66 -12.56
N ARG A 249 -14.85 10.58 -11.78
CA ARG A 249 -15.57 9.30 -11.98
C ARG A 249 -16.95 9.30 -11.37
N THR A 250 -17.13 9.92 -10.18
CA THR A 250 -18.32 9.74 -9.36
C THR A 250 -19.30 10.91 -9.41
N THR A 251 -18.93 12.04 -10.04
CA THR A 251 -19.75 13.26 -10.05
C THR A 251 -19.86 13.87 -11.44
N GLN A 252 -20.89 14.71 -11.65
CA GLN A 252 -21.06 15.53 -12.85
C GLN A 252 -20.53 16.98 -12.67
N LYS A 253 -19.75 17.24 -11.63
CA LYS A 253 -19.20 18.56 -11.36
C LYS A 253 -18.32 19.07 -12.52
N THR A 254 -18.32 20.39 -12.72
CA THR A 254 -17.48 21.04 -13.74
C THR A 254 -15.98 20.88 -13.41
N MET A 255 -15.13 21.08 -14.40
CA MET A 255 -13.66 21.05 -14.19
C MET A 255 -13.21 22.14 -13.20
N VAL A 256 -13.91 23.26 -13.15
CA VAL A 256 -13.64 24.36 -12.23
C VAL A 256 -13.96 23.95 -10.80
N GLU A 257 -15.12 23.39 -10.55
CA GLU A 257 -15.53 22.90 -9.22
C GLU A 257 -14.57 21.79 -8.73
N ILE A 258 -14.24 20.82 -9.58
CA ILE A 258 -13.28 19.76 -9.21
C ILE A 258 -11.91 20.32 -8.90
N CYS A 259 -11.44 21.30 -9.67
CA CYS A 259 -10.17 21.97 -9.41
C CYS A 259 -10.13 22.56 -7.98
N PHE A 260 -11.11 23.37 -7.61
CA PHE A 260 -11.12 24.04 -6.30
C PHE A 260 -11.42 23.08 -5.16
N GLU A 261 -12.39 22.16 -5.30
CA GLU A 261 -12.72 21.19 -4.27
C GLU A 261 -11.60 20.16 -4.01
N SER A 262 -10.76 19.89 -5.01
CA SER A 262 -9.57 19.08 -4.81
C SER A 262 -8.36 19.84 -4.26
N GLY A 263 -8.53 21.13 -3.94
CA GLY A 263 -7.52 21.94 -3.26
C GLY A 263 -6.54 22.69 -4.17
N PHE A 264 -6.81 22.77 -5.48
CA PHE A 264 -5.98 23.59 -6.38
C PHE A 264 -6.46 25.04 -6.41
N GLY A 265 -5.53 25.99 -6.33
CA GLY A 265 -5.84 27.42 -6.34
C GLY A 265 -6.18 28.00 -7.74
N ASN A 266 -5.86 27.29 -8.83
CA ASN A 266 -6.21 27.71 -10.19
C ASN A 266 -6.25 26.57 -11.18
N LEU A 267 -7.11 26.72 -12.20
CA LEU A 267 -7.39 25.71 -13.21
C LEU A 267 -6.19 25.38 -14.11
N SER A 268 -5.34 26.35 -14.41
CA SER A 268 -4.16 26.14 -15.27
C SER A 268 -3.15 25.23 -14.57
N HIS A 269 -2.87 25.47 -13.29
CA HIS A 269 -1.99 24.63 -12.48
C HIS A 269 -2.58 23.22 -12.30
N PHE A 270 -3.89 23.12 -12.01
CA PHE A 270 -4.60 21.85 -11.93
C PHE A 270 -4.44 21.02 -13.20
N ASN A 271 -4.78 21.58 -14.38
CA ASN A 271 -4.68 20.88 -15.65
C ASN A 271 -3.25 20.40 -15.95
N LYS A 272 -2.24 21.25 -15.65
CA LYS A 272 -0.82 20.90 -15.83
C LYS A 272 -0.44 19.73 -14.92
N GLN A 273 -0.74 19.80 -13.63
CA GLN A 273 -0.43 18.76 -12.66
C GLN A 273 -1.18 17.49 -12.98
N PHE A 274 -2.48 17.56 -13.26
CA PHE A 274 -3.28 16.39 -13.61
C PHE A 274 -2.72 15.66 -14.82
N LYS A 275 -2.42 16.37 -15.92
CA LYS A 275 -1.80 15.79 -17.11
C LYS A 275 -0.42 15.19 -16.82
N GLN A 276 0.37 15.83 -15.97
CA GLN A 276 1.70 15.32 -15.57
C GLN A 276 1.59 13.98 -14.82
N TRP A 277 0.60 13.84 -13.91
CA TRP A 277 0.39 12.64 -13.10
C TRP A 277 -0.36 11.55 -13.84
N MET A 278 -1.47 11.89 -14.48
CA MET A 278 -2.37 10.93 -15.13
C MET A 278 -2.05 10.68 -16.60
N LYS A 279 -1.07 11.40 -17.19
CA LYS A 279 -0.66 11.37 -18.61
C LYS A 279 -1.72 11.84 -19.61
N VAL A 280 -2.95 12.06 -19.17
CA VAL A 280 -4.08 12.58 -19.96
C VAL A 280 -4.71 13.81 -19.27
N PRO A 281 -5.33 14.74 -20.02
CA PRO A 281 -6.06 15.86 -19.41
C PRO A 281 -7.29 15.39 -18.61
N PRO A 282 -7.76 16.18 -17.60
CA PRO A 282 -8.91 15.81 -16.76
C PRO A 282 -10.18 15.48 -17.56
N LEU A 283 -10.50 16.25 -18.58
CA LEU A 283 -11.67 16.03 -19.42
C LEU A 283 -11.60 14.70 -20.20
N GLN A 284 -10.43 14.39 -20.71
CA GLN A 284 -10.19 13.11 -21.39
C GLN A 284 -10.29 11.94 -20.40
N TYR A 285 -9.71 12.09 -19.21
CA TYR A 285 -9.82 11.10 -18.14
C TYR A 285 -11.27 10.79 -17.79
N ARG A 286 -12.12 11.83 -17.63
CA ARG A 286 -13.55 11.66 -17.37
C ARG A 286 -14.24 10.84 -18.48
N LYS A 287 -14.00 11.17 -19.75
CA LYS A 287 -14.60 10.41 -20.88
C LYS A 287 -14.20 8.94 -20.83
N MET A 288 -12.91 8.65 -20.66
CA MET A 288 -12.41 7.27 -20.59
C MET A 288 -13.00 6.47 -19.43
N THR A 289 -13.30 7.11 -18.30
CA THR A 289 -13.81 6.41 -17.10
C THR A 289 -15.33 6.35 -17.02
N GLN A 290 -16.07 7.11 -17.83
CA GLN A 290 -17.55 7.08 -17.92
C GLN A 290 -18.06 6.18 -19.04
N GLU A 291 -17.23 5.79 -20.00
CA GLU A 291 -17.59 4.85 -21.07
C GLU A 291 -17.71 3.38 -20.58
N TRP A 292 -17.40 3.10 -19.31
CA TRP A 292 -17.43 1.76 -18.68
C TRP A 292 -18.54 1.60 -17.64
N VAL A 293 -19.49 2.52 -17.56
CA VAL A 293 -20.71 2.47 -16.77
C VAL A 293 -21.91 2.54 -17.71
#